data_feb069a9173cb58213a688e43abbf08d
#
_entry.id   feb069a9173cb58213a688e43abbf08d
#
_cell.length_a   1.000
_cell.length_b   1.000
_cell.length_c   1.000
_cell.angle_alpha   90.00
_cell.angle_beta   90.00
_cell.angle_gamma   90.00
#
_symmetry.space_group_name_H-M   'P 1'
#
loop_
_entity.id
_entity.type
_entity.pdbx_description
1 polymer ?
#
loop_
_entity_poly.entity_id
_entity_poly.type
_entity_poly.pdbx_seq_one_letter_code
_entity_poly.pdbx_strand_id
1 'polypeptide(L)'
;KKTHMTNIRAVFASGGVANAEMTILKIVQNAKSMAACVDQCLNNESIVGESDIYNHMMGRLQEGELDLLVKHAAQGANKDIRLHRDLDISEETAQTESSRCLHCDCRANKDCSLREYSEEYGAKQNTFKINDRPSFIQCDRSSVAIYEPGKCMKCGICVRITQDAGEKYGFTFIGRGFEVKAGVSLEKSLESGLGELANKAVDSCPTGALSARNK
;
A
#
# COMPACT_ATOMS: atom_id res chain seq x y z
N LYS A 1 22.46 16.54 0.99
CA LYS A 1 20.99 16.82 1.00
C LYS A 1 20.18 15.81 1.84
N LYS A 2 20.60 14.54 1.94
CA LYS A 2 19.91 13.52 2.76
C LYS A 2 20.09 13.73 4.27
N THR A 3 21.22 14.31 4.69
CA THR A 3 21.56 14.47 6.11
C THR A 3 21.06 15.79 6.71
N HIS A 4 20.44 16.65 5.93
CA HIS A 4 20.01 18.01 6.35
C HIS A 4 21.11 18.87 7.03
N MET A 5 22.32 18.36 7.16
CA MET A 5 23.44 19.08 7.78
C MET A 5 24.00 20.13 6.82
N THR A 6 24.31 21.30 7.34
CA THR A 6 24.99 22.37 6.61
C THR A 6 26.51 22.11 6.54
N ASN A 7 27.25 23.04 6.00
CA ASN A 7 28.72 23.01 6.05
C ASN A 7 29.29 23.29 7.46
N ILE A 8 28.46 23.71 8.40
CA ILE A 8 28.83 23.88 9.80
C ILE A 8 28.38 22.64 10.56
N ARG A 9 29.31 22.01 11.28
CA ARG A 9 29.06 20.82 12.07
C ARG A 9 27.92 21.05 13.09
N ALA A 10 27.00 20.09 13.22
CA ALA A 10 25.86 20.14 14.12
C ALA A 10 24.83 21.27 13.83
N VAL A 11 24.92 21.91 12.66
CA VAL A 11 23.92 22.86 12.20
C VAL A 11 23.13 22.24 11.06
N PHE A 12 21.82 22.12 11.25
CA PHE A 12 20.89 21.49 10.30
C PHE A 12 19.96 22.54 9.71
N ALA A 13 19.55 22.32 8.45
CA ALA A 13 18.61 23.19 7.75
C ALA A 13 17.56 22.37 7.01
N SER A 14 16.31 22.78 7.11
CA SER A 14 15.17 22.11 6.45
C SER A 14 14.07 23.10 6.07
N GLY A 15 13.09 22.65 5.30
CA GLY A 15 11.95 23.46 4.88
C GLY A 15 12.31 24.51 3.84
N GLY A 16 11.62 25.66 3.88
CA GLY A 16 11.74 26.73 2.89
C GLY A 16 13.14 27.34 2.79
N VAL A 17 13.93 27.28 3.86
CA VAL A 17 15.33 27.73 3.87
C VAL A 17 16.24 26.86 3.01
N ALA A 18 15.94 25.55 2.95
CA ALA A 18 16.71 24.58 2.16
C ALA A 18 16.18 24.41 0.74
N ASN A 19 14.87 24.59 0.54
CA ASN A 19 14.19 24.46 -0.75
C ASN A 19 12.97 25.42 -0.81
N ALA A 20 13.01 26.37 -1.72
CA ALA A 20 12.04 27.47 -1.81
C ALA A 20 10.62 27.00 -2.19
N GLU A 21 10.48 25.93 -2.98
CA GLU A 21 9.20 25.43 -3.47
C GLU A 21 8.82 24.09 -2.84
N MET A 22 8.16 24.14 -1.68
CA MET A 22 7.74 22.91 -0.99
C MET A 22 6.27 22.96 -0.61
N THR A 23 5.57 21.85 -0.86
CA THR A 23 4.24 21.64 -0.30
C THR A 23 4.32 21.42 1.21
N ILE A 24 3.24 21.71 1.94
CA ILE A 24 3.16 21.52 3.40
C ILE A 24 3.53 20.09 3.79
N LEU A 25 3.07 19.08 3.04
CA LEU A 25 3.39 17.67 3.27
C LEU A 25 4.90 17.40 3.17
N LYS A 26 5.57 17.98 2.17
CA LYS A 26 7.03 17.86 2.02
C LYS A 26 7.80 18.57 3.13
N ILE A 27 7.28 19.70 3.64
CA ILE A 27 7.87 20.41 4.78
C ILE A 27 7.82 19.52 6.02
N VAL A 28 6.65 18.91 6.31
CA VAL A 28 6.48 18.00 7.45
C VAL A 28 7.38 16.77 7.32
N GLN A 29 7.45 16.16 6.14
CA GLN A 29 8.33 15.02 5.88
C GLN A 29 9.80 15.37 6.10
N ASN A 30 10.24 16.50 5.56
CA ASN A 30 11.62 16.96 5.76
C ASN A 30 11.94 17.31 7.21
N ALA A 31 10.98 17.85 7.96
CA ALA A 31 11.16 18.12 9.38
C ALA A 31 11.36 16.81 10.18
N LYS A 32 10.59 15.76 9.86
CA LYS A 32 10.76 14.43 10.47
C LYS A 32 12.13 13.83 10.14
N SER A 33 12.53 13.88 8.87
CA SER A 33 13.81 13.37 8.42
C SER A 33 14.97 14.15 9.06
N MET A 34 14.84 15.47 9.20
CA MET A 34 15.84 16.29 9.90
C MET A 34 15.91 15.94 11.39
N ALA A 35 14.78 15.70 12.05
CA ALA A 35 14.76 15.29 13.46
C ALA A 35 15.52 13.98 13.69
N ALA A 36 15.38 13.00 12.80
CA ALA A 36 16.16 11.76 12.84
C ALA A 36 17.66 12.02 12.68
N CYS A 37 18.07 12.93 11.78
CA CYS A 37 19.48 13.31 11.63
C CYS A 37 20.05 14.02 12.87
N VAL A 38 19.25 14.86 13.51
CA VAL A 38 19.64 15.53 14.77
C VAL A 38 19.79 14.51 15.88
N ASP A 39 18.89 13.56 16.01
CA ASP A 39 18.96 12.48 16.99
C ASP A 39 20.22 11.63 16.81
N GLN A 40 20.53 11.19 15.58
CA GLN A 40 21.77 10.50 15.25
C GLN A 40 23.02 11.33 15.64
N CYS A 41 22.98 12.63 15.37
CA CYS A 41 24.07 13.52 15.72
C CYS A 41 24.29 13.62 17.25
N LEU A 42 23.21 13.73 18.01
CA LEU A 42 23.25 13.83 19.48
C LEU A 42 23.72 12.53 20.13
N ASN A 43 23.40 11.39 19.53
CA ASN A 43 23.84 10.06 19.98
C ASN A 43 25.26 9.70 19.50
N ASN A 44 25.96 10.61 18.80
CA ASN A 44 27.26 10.37 18.19
C ASN A 44 27.28 9.20 17.19
N GLU A 45 26.16 8.97 16.52
CA GLU A 45 26.03 8.01 15.45
C GLU A 45 26.41 8.60 14.09
N SER A 46 26.59 7.74 13.09
CA SER A 46 26.77 8.20 11.72
C SER A 46 25.48 8.82 11.19
N ILE A 47 25.52 10.07 10.75
CA ILE A 47 24.35 10.78 10.24
C ILE A 47 24.07 10.31 8.80
N VAL A 48 23.16 9.38 8.66
CA VAL A 48 22.73 8.81 7.36
C VAL A 48 21.35 9.34 6.92
N GLY A 49 20.60 9.96 7.85
CA GLY A 49 19.21 10.36 7.65
C GLY A 49 18.24 9.19 7.72
N GLU A 50 17.00 9.42 7.33
CA GLU A 50 16.03 8.31 7.14
C GLU A 50 16.45 7.45 5.94
N SER A 51 16.30 6.14 6.08
CA SER A 51 16.41 5.23 4.95
C SER A 51 15.30 5.55 3.94
N ASP A 52 15.63 5.56 2.66
CA ASP A 52 14.62 5.66 1.61
C ASP A 52 13.82 4.34 1.59
N ILE A 53 12.70 4.32 2.30
CA ILE A 53 11.81 3.15 2.29
C ILE A 53 11.39 2.87 0.86
N TYR A 54 11.66 1.66 0.39
CA TYR A 54 11.20 1.22 -0.93
C TYR A 54 9.67 1.39 -1.01
N ASN A 55 9.22 2.18 -1.97
CA ASN A 55 7.81 2.42 -2.17
C ASN A 55 7.47 2.32 -3.66
N HIS A 56 6.52 1.46 -3.98
CA HIS A 56 6.02 1.32 -5.33
C HIS A 56 4.75 2.15 -5.49
N MET A 57 4.85 3.23 -6.23
CA MET A 57 3.68 4.04 -6.56
C MET A 57 2.91 3.43 -7.74
N MET A 58 1.60 3.38 -7.62
CA MET A 58 0.72 2.89 -8.68
C MET A 58 0.79 3.75 -9.96
N GLY A 59 1.22 4.99 -9.84
CA GLY A 59 1.28 5.95 -10.95
C GLY A 59 -0.11 6.54 -11.27
N ARG A 60 -0.31 6.90 -12.53
CA ARG A 60 -1.62 7.43 -12.99
C ARG A 60 -2.62 6.29 -13.14
N LEU A 61 -3.86 6.57 -12.78
CA LEU A 61 -4.97 5.65 -13.03
C LEU A 61 -5.14 5.48 -14.55
N GLN A 62 -5.40 4.25 -14.96
CA GLN A 62 -5.79 3.91 -16.33
C GLN A 62 -7.28 4.18 -16.52
N GLU A 63 -7.71 4.25 -17.78
CA GLU A 63 -9.12 4.43 -18.12
C GLU A 63 -9.98 3.31 -17.47
N GLY A 64 -11.09 3.69 -16.86
CA GLY A 64 -12.01 2.78 -16.15
C GLY A 64 -11.58 2.36 -14.75
N GLU A 65 -10.33 2.56 -14.31
CA GLU A 65 -9.90 2.19 -12.95
C GLU A 65 -10.57 3.06 -11.87
N LEU A 66 -10.76 4.36 -12.16
CA LEU A 66 -11.45 5.24 -11.23
C LEU A 66 -12.88 4.80 -10.98
N ASP A 67 -13.60 4.40 -12.04
CA ASP A 67 -14.99 3.94 -11.94
C ASP A 67 -15.09 2.67 -11.10
N LEU A 68 -14.12 1.76 -11.24
CA LEU A 68 -14.05 0.55 -10.42
C LEU A 68 -13.80 0.89 -8.93
N LEU A 69 -12.89 1.81 -8.64
CA LEU A 69 -12.62 2.26 -7.28
C LEU A 69 -13.85 2.92 -6.66
N VAL A 70 -14.52 3.82 -7.41
CA VAL A 70 -15.74 4.51 -6.97
C VAL A 70 -16.89 3.52 -6.73
N LYS A 71 -17.05 2.51 -7.59
CA LYS A 71 -18.06 1.47 -7.43
C LYS A 71 -17.88 0.69 -6.11
N HIS A 72 -16.67 0.58 -5.63
CA HIS A 72 -16.33 -0.11 -4.38
C HIS A 72 -16.29 0.82 -3.16
N ALA A 73 -16.35 2.13 -3.36
CA ALA A 73 -16.48 3.08 -2.25
C ALA A 73 -17.82 2.91 -1.53
N ALA A 74 -17.86 3.25 -0.26
CA ALA A 74 -19.08 3.15 0.53
C ALA A 74 -20.20 3.98 -0.11
N GLN A 75 -21.31 3.34 -0.47
CA GLN A 75 -22.49 4.03 -0.96
C GLN A 75 -23.10 4.83 0.21
N GLY A 76 -23.22 6.13 0.05
CA GLY A 76 -23.79 7.02 1.07
C GLY A 76 -22.86 8.16 1.52
N ALA A 77 -21.60 8.12 1.16
CA ALA A 77 -20.64 9.19 1.46
C ALA A 77 -20.77 10.43 0.56
N ASN A 78 -21.89 10.61 -0.14
CA ASN A 78 -22.13 11.73 -1.04
C ASN A 78 -22.59 13.04 -0.34
N LYS A 79 -22.48 13.11 0.98
CA LYS A 79 -22.70 14.37 1.66
C LYS A 79 -21.45 15.22 1.51
N ASP A 80 -21.58 16.33 0.80
CA ASP A 80 -20.57 17.37 0.71
C ASP A 80 -20.41 18.03 2.10
N ILE A 81 -19.60 17.40 2.94
CA ILE A 81 -19.29 17.96 4.25
C ILE A 81 -18.27 19.05 4.02
N ARG A 82 -18.75 20.29 3.94
CA ARG A 82 -17.89 21.46 3.91
C ARG A 82 -17.20 21.57 5.27
N LEU A 83 -15.95 21.11 5.33
CA LEU A 83 -15.10 21.33 6.48
C LEU A 83 -14.80 22.84 6.55
N HIS A 84 -15.48 23.54 7.45
CA HIS A 84 -15.11 24.90 7.79
C HIS A 84 -13.76 24.87 8.50
N ARG A 85 -12.82 25.71 8.07
CA ARG A 85 -11.43 25.78 8.58
C ARG A 85 -11.32 26.00 10.09
N ASP A 86 -12.38 26.50 10.70
CA ASP A 86 -12.37 27.01 12.07
C ASP A 86 -13.20 26.15 13.05
N LEU A 87 -13.67 24.97 12.63
CA LEU A 87 -14.45 24.08 13.48
C LEU A 87 -13.68 22.80 13.79
N ASP A 88 -13.67 22.42 15.05
CA ASP A 88 -13.23 21.11 15.49
C ASP A 88 -14.06 20.04 14.78
N ILE A 89 -13.39 19.10 14.14
CA ILE A 89 -14.03 17.99 13.45
C ILE A 89 -14.43 16.97 14.50
N SER A 90 -15.73 16.69 14.64
CA SER A 90 -16.20 15.60 15.51
C SER A 90 -15.73 14.25 14.99
N GLU A 91 -15.62 13.27 15.89
CA GLU A 91 -15.23 11.90 15.51
C GLU A 91 -16.18 11.31 14.46
N GLU A 92 -17.49 11.55 14.59
CA GLU A 92 -18.49 11.09 13.64
C GLU A 92 -18.30 11.72 12.25
N THR A 93 -17.97 13.00 12.18
CA THR A 93 -17.66 13.69 10.92
C THR A 93 -16.39 13.13 10.30
N ALA A 94 -15.35 12.89 11.11
CA ALA A 94 -14.09 12.29 10.64
C ALA A 94 -14.30 10.86 10.10
N GLN A 95 -15.10 10.04 10.77
CA GLN A 95 -15.46 8.69 10.32
C GLN A 95 -16.24 8.74 9.00
N THR A 96 -17.19 9.67 8.88
CA THR A 96 -17.98 9.84 7.65
C THR A 96 -17.09 10.25 6.49
N GLU A 97 -16.17 11.21 6.67
CA GLU A 97 -15.24 11.62 5.64
C GLU A 97 -14.24 10.51 5.30
N SER A 98 -13.73 9.77 6.27
CA SER A 98 -12.81 8.66 6.02
C SER A 98 -13.47 7.51 5.27
N SER A 99 -14.79 7.32 5.40
CA SER A 99 -15.54 6.30 4.65
C SER A 99 -15.60 6.55 3.13
N ARG A 100 -15.30 7.78 2.69
CA ARG A 100 -15.15 8.14 1.27
C ARG A 100 -13.85 7.67 0.64
N CYS A 101 -12.95 7.10 1.44
CA CYS A 101 -11.68 6.63 0.96
C CYS A 101 -11.86 5.54 -0.11
N LEU A 102 -11.23 5.72 -1.27
CA LEU A 102 -11.28 4.75 -2.37
C LEU A 102 -10.40 3.52 -2.12
N HIS A 103 -9.63 3.51 -1.03
CA HIS A 103 -8.67 2.46 -0.71
C HIS A 103 -7.74 2.12 -1.90
N CYS A 104 -7.28 3.14 -2.60
CA CYS A 104 -6.37 3.00 -3.73
C CYS A 104 -4.91 2.76 -3.31
N ASP A 105 -4.59 2.85 -2.03
CA ASP A 105 -3.30 2.52 -1.45
C ASP A 105 -3.11 1.00 -1.24
N CYS A 106 -1.92 0.62 -0.81
CA CYS A 106 -1.64 -0.77 -0.47
C CYS A 106 -2.10 -1.09 0.95
N ARG A 107 -3.00 -2.08 1.10
CA ARG A 107 -3.50 -2.52 2.41
C ARG A 107 -2.45 -3.16 3.31
N ALA A 108 -1.38 -3.72 2.73
CA ALA A 108 -0.23 -4.28 3.45
C ALA A 108 0.96 -3.30 3.48
N ASN A 109 0.72 -2.01 3.70
CA ASN A 109 1.78 -1.00 3.71
C ASN A 109 2.78 -1.15 4.88
N LYS A 110 2.41 -1.87 5.95
CA LYS A 110 3.26 -2.13 7.11
C LYS A 110 3.89 -3.54 7.09
N ASP A 111 3.22 -4.50 6.49
CA ASP A 111 3.52 -5.93 6.61
C ASP A 111 3.87 -6.55 5.23
N CYS A 112 4.38 -5.77 4.28
CA CYS A 112 4.70 -6.23 2.94
C CYS A 112 6.14 -6.74 2.87
N SER A 113 6.34 -8.06 2.91
CA SER A 113 7.66 -8.68 2.80
C SER A 113 8.36 -8.37 1.47
N LEU A 114 7.60 -8.21 0.37
CA LEU A 114 8.17 -7.79 -0.90
C LEU A 114 8.84 -6.41 -0.80
N ARG A 115 8.22 -5.48 -0.08
CA ARG A 115 8.80 -4.14 0.11
C ARG A 115 10.03 -4.19 1.00
N GLU A 116 9.98 -4.95 2.09
CA GLU A 116 11.08 -5.15 3.03
C GLU A 116 12.31 -5.71 2.31
N TYR A 117 12.15 -6.82 1.59
CA TYR A 117 13.25 -7.40 0.82
C TYR A 117 13.70 -6.51 -0.35
N SER A 118 12.81 -5.75 -0.96
CA SER A 118 13.19 -4.79 -1.99
C SER A 118 14.11 -3.70 -1.44
N GLU A 119 13.90 -3.28 -0.20
CA GLU A 119 14.77 -2.32 0.49
C GLU A 119 16.11 -2.99 0.86
N GLU A 120 16.07 -4.15 1.50
CA GLU A 120 17.25 -4.93 1.91
C GLU A 120 18.20 -5.19 0.73
N TYR A 121 17.65 -5.62 -0.42
CA TYR A 121 18.43 -5.91 -1.62
C TYR A 121 18.66 -4.71 -2.54
N GLY A 122 18.30 -3.51 -2.12
CA GLY A 122 18.53 -2.27 -2.86
C GLY A 122 17.83 -2.24 -4.23
N ALA A 123 16.64 -2.82 -4.34
CA ALA A 123 15.87 -2.83 -5.57
C ALA A 123 15.57 -1.41 -6.05
N LYS A 124 15.72 -1.18 -7.35
CA LYS A 124 15.45 0.13 -7.97
C LYS A 124 14.17 0.07 -8.77
N GLN A 125 13.19 0.86 -8.36
CA GLN A 125 11.86 0.93 -8.95
C GLN A 125 11.87 1.26 -10.45
N ASN A 126 12.83 2.05 -10.91
CA ASN A 126 12.89 2.56 -12.30
C ASN A 126 13.90 1.81 -13.17
N THR A 127 14.36 0.64 -12.79
CA THR A 127 15.32 -0.14 -13.59
C THR A 127 14.72 -0.54 -14.93
N PHE A 128 13.45 -0.92 -14.93
CA PHE A 128 12.70 -1.25 -16.15
C PHE A 128 11.57 -0.24 -16.32
N LYS A 129 11.63 0.54 -17.39
CA LYS A 129 10.54 1.45 -17.77
C LYS A 129 9.45 0.65 -18.48
N ILE A 130 8.72 -0.15 -17.74
CA ILE A 130 7.56 -0.88 -18.27
C ILE A 130 6.35 0.01 -18.04
N ASN A 131 5.74 0.49 -19.12
CA ASN A 131 4.49 1.25 -19.05
C ASN A 131 3.28 0.35 -18.72
N ASP A 132 3.46 -0.96 -18.81
CA ASP A 132 2.41 -1.96 -18.66
C ASP A 132 2.38 -2.48 -17.22
N ARG A 133 1.81 -1.73 -16.31
CA ARG A 133 1.44 -2.29 -15.03
C ARG A 133 0.14 -3.10 -15.15
N PRO A 134 -0.05 -4.16 -14.37
CA PRO A 134 -1.36 -4.81 -14.26
C PRO A 134 -2.41 -3.78 -13.86
N SER A 135 -3.60 -3.88 -14.49
CA SER A 135 -4.72 -3.02 -14.13
C SER A 135 -5.06 -3.21 -12.65
N PHE A 136 -5.41 -2.10 -12.00
CA PHE A 136 -5.87 -2.13 -10.62
C PHE A 136 -7.30 -2.66 -10.59
N ILE A 137 -7.46 -3.93 -10.24
CA ILE A 137 -8.75 -4.58 -10.13
C ILE A 137 -8.84 -5.13 -8.70
N GLN A 138 -9.81 -4.66 -7.94
CA GLN A 138 -10.25 -5.35 -6.73
C GLN A 138 -11.23 -6.43 -7.16
N CYS A 139 -10.74 -7.65 -7.35
CA CYS A 139 -11.55 -8.69 -7.97
C CYS A 139 -12.60 -9.26 -7.05
N ASP A 140 -12.30 -9.54 -5.81
CA ASP A 140 -13.21 -10.29 -4.96
C ASP A 140 -13.13 -9.82 -3.52
N ARG A 141 -14.28 -9.63 -2.92
CA ARG A 141 -14.42 -9.36 -1.49
C ARG A 141 -15.16 -10.52 -0.85
N SER A 142 -14.49 -11.25 0.00
CA SER A 142 -15.18 -12.13 0.95
C SER A 142 -15.56 -11.34 2.21
N SER A 143 -16.26 -11.98 3.13
CA SER A 143 -16.55 -11.43 4.46
C SER A 143 -15.26 -11.10 5.22
N VAL A 144 -14.18 -11.83 4.98
CA VAL A 144 -12.92 -11.79 5.74
C VAL A 144 -11.78 -11.18 4.94
N ALA A 145 -11.66 -11.47 3.64
CA ALA A 145 -10.51 -11.11 2.84
C ALA A 145 -10.87 -10.30 1.58
N ILE A 146 -9.91 -9.52 1.11
CA ILE A 146 -9.93 -8.81 -0.17
C ILE A 146 -8.78 -9.33 -1.02
N TYR A 147 -9.03 -9.64 -2.27
CA TYR A 147 -8.03 -10.07 -3.22
C TYR A 147 -7.82 -9.06 -4.35
N GLU A 148 -6.57 -8.66 -4.54
CA GLU A 148 -6.12 -7.70 -5.56
C GLU A 148 -5.07 -8.38 -6.45
N PRO A 149 -5.47 -9.05 -7.54
CA PRO A 149 -4.56 -9.86 -8.36
C PRO A 149 -3.42 -9.06 -8.99
N GLY A 150 -3.59 -7.76 -9.23
CA GLY A 150 -2.53 -6.89 -9.74
C GLY A 150 -1.32 -6.73 -8.81
N LYS A 151 -1.49 -7.02 -7.52
CA LYS A 151 -0.41 -7.00 -6.51
C LYS A 151 0.21 -8.39 -6.27
N CYS A 152 -0.32 -9.43 -6.93
CA CYS A 152 0.09 -10.80 -6.72
C CYS A 152 1.42 -11.11 -7.44
N MET A 153 2.43 -11.51 -6.68
CA MET A 153 3.71 -11.96 -7.22
C MET A 153 3.71 -13.44 -7.67
N LYS A 154 2.56 -14.11 -7.64
CA LYS A 154 2.36 -15.49 -8.08
C LYS A 154 3.23 -16.53 -7.32
N CYS A 155 3.49 -16.30 -6.03
CA CYS A 155 4.31 -17.19 -5.20
C CYS A 155 3.67 -18.56 -4.92
N GLY A 156 2.35 -18.71 -5.07
CA GLY A 156 1.61 -19.96 -4.91
C GLY A 156 1.35 -20.40 -3.45
N ILE A 157 1.71 -19.59 -2.46
CA ILE A 157 1.50 -19.94 -1.04
C ILE A 157 0.02 -20.17 -0.74
N CYS A 158 -0.87 -19.28 -1.18
CA CYS A 158 -2.33 -19.43 -0.99
C CYS A 158 -2.89 -20.68 -1.70
N VAL A 159 -2.34 -21.02 -2.88
CA VAL A 159 -2.69 -22.24 -3.61
C VAL A 159 -2.34 -23.46 -2.77
N ARG A 160 -1.12 -23.51 -2.24
CA ARG A 160 -0.65 -24.63 -1.40
C ARG A 160 -1.47 -24.75 -0.11
N ILE A 161 -1.76 -23.63 0.57
CA ILE A 161 -2.56 -23.63 1.79
C ILE A 161 -3.92 -24.30 1.56
N THR A 162 -4.63 -23.93 0.48
CA THR A 162 -5.93 -24.52 0.18
C THR A 162 -5.85 -25.96 -0.30
N GLN A 163 -4.79 -26.31 -1.03
CA GLN A 163 -4.53 -27.67 -1.49
C GLN A 163 -4.21 -28.63 -0.32
N ASP A 164 -3.34 -28.24 0.59
CA ASP A 164 -2.96 -29.04 1.77
C ASP A 164 -4.16 -29.27 2.70
N ALA A 165 -5.09 -28.32 2.75
CA ALA A 165 -6.31 -28.45 3.52
C ALA A 165 -7.42 -29.27 2.80
N GLY A 166 -7.22 -29.65 1.55
CA GLY A 166 -8.20 -30.40 0.77
C GLY A 166 -9.44 -29.61 0.37
N GLU A 167 -9.31 -28.30 0.25
CA GLU A 167 -10.44 -27.43 -0.16
C GLU A 167 -10.93 -27.77 -1.58
N LYS A 168 -12.22 -28.05 -1.71
CA LYS A 168 -12.84 -28.47 -2.97
C LYS A 168 -12.67 -27.46 -4.11
N TYR A 169 -12.75 -26.17 -3.80
CA TYR A 169 -12.64 -25.06 -4.75
C TYR A 169 -11.43 -24.19 -4.49
N GLY A 170 -10.42 -24.69 -3.80
CA GLY A 170 -9.24 -23.95 -3.37
C GLY A 170 -8.65 -23.01 -4.42
N PHE A 171 -7.73 -22.19 -3.98
CA PHE A 171 -6.97 -21.33 -4.90
C PHE A 171 -6.16 -22.16 -5.88
N THR A 172 -6.10 -21.72 -7.13
CA THR A 172 -5.28 -22.33 -8.19
C THR A 172 -4.75 -21.25 -9.12
N PHE A 173 -3.83 -21.61 -10.01
CA PHE A 173 -3.42 -20.73 -11.09
C PHE A 173 -4.40 -20.87 -12.27
N ILE A 174 -4.97 -19.74 -12.68
CA ILE A 174 -5.91 -19.63 -13.80
C ILE A 174 -5.36 -18.71 -14.87
N GLY A 175 -5.74 -18.94 -16.13
CA GLY A 175 -5.21 -18.20 -17.27
C GLY A 175 -3.98 -18.86 -17.92
N ARG A 176 -3.37 -18.16 -18.87
CA ARG A 176 -2.19 -18.64 -19.61
C ARG A 176 -1.19 -17.53 -19.83
N GLY A 177 0.08 -17.86 -19.95
CA GLY A 177 1.16 -16.93 -20.25
C GLY A 177 1.23 -15.77 -19.23
N PHE A 178 1.25 -14.56 -19.73
CA PHE A 178 1.34 -13.35 -18.89
C PHE A 178 0.06 -13.06 -18.09
N GLU A 179 -1.09 -13.60 -18.51
CA GLU A 179 -2.38 -13.42 -17.84
C GLU A 179 -2.63 -14.41 -16.70
N VAL A 180 -1.65 -15.27 -16.40
CA VAL A 180 -1.75 -16.20 -15.27
C VAL A 180 -1.94 -15.39 -13.98
N LYS A 181 -2.96 -15.75 -13.23
CA LYS A 181 -3.25 -15.19 -11.89
C LYS A 181 -3.62 -16.30 -10.92
N ALA A 182 -3.36 -16.11 -9.65
CA ALA A 182 -3.95 -16.96 -8.63
C ALA A 182 -5.44 -16.56 -8.50
N GLY A 183 -6.28 -17.53 -8.23
CA GLY A 183 -7.73 -17.29 -8.11
C GLY A 183 -8.48 -18.56 -7.81
N VAL A 184 -9.79 -18.45 -7.64
CA VAL A 184 -10.70 -19.60 -7.46
C VAL A 184 -11.16 -20.08 -8.81
N SER A 185 -11.09 -21.38 -9.05
CA SER A 185 -11.54 -21.98 -10.31
C SER A 185 -13.05 -21.88 -10.49
N LEU A 186 -13.50 -22.02 -11.74
CA LEU A 186 -14.92 -22.08 -12.09
C LEU A 186 -15.72 -20.83 -11.69
N GLU A 187 -15.10 -19.65 -11.70
CA GLU A 187 -15.74 -18.38 -11.36
C GLU A 187 -16.44 -18.38 -9.98
N LYS A 188 -15.95 -19.21 -9.07
CA LYS A 188 -16.43 -19.23 -7.69
C LYS A 188 -15.93 -18.03 -6.92
N SER A 189 -16.66 -17.65 -5.88
CA SER A 189 -16.30 -16.52 -5.02
C SER A 189 -15.03 -16.79 -4.21
N LEU A 190 -14.38 -15.73 -3.78
CA LEU A 190 -13.24 -15.79 -2.86
C LEU A 190 -13.60 -16.54 -1.55
N GLU A 191 -14.82 -16.32 -1.07
CA GLU A 191 -15.39 -17.03 0.09
C GLU A 191 -15.38 -18.56 -0.10
N SER A 192 -15.83 -19.01 -1.29
CA SER A 192 -15.88 -20.44 -1.62
C SER A 192 -14.48 -21.06 -1.77
N GLY A 193 -13.47 -20.24 -2.13
CA GLY A 193 -12.13 -20.73 -2.37
C GLY A 193 -11.21 -20.72 -1.17
N LEU A 194 -11.42 -19.80 -0.24
CA LEU A 194 -10.61 -19.67 0.98
C LEU A 194 -11.31 -20.27 2.21
N GLY A 195 -12.65 -20.16 2.31
CA GLY A 195 -13.39 -20.64 3.46
C GLY A 195 -12.79 -20.18 4.78
N GLU A 196 -12.60 -21.11 5.71
CA GLU A 196 -11.97 -20.86 7.01
C GLU A 196 -10.48 -20.55 6.94
N LEU A 197 -9.85 -20.81 5.79
CA LEU A 197 -8.42 -20.58 5.57
C LEU A 197 -8.11 -19.12 5.17
N ALA A 198 -9.11 -18.25 5.06
CA ALA A 198 -8.94 -16.87 4.59
C ALA A 198 -7.91 -16.11 5.43
N ASN A 199 -7.98 -16.18 6.75
CA ASN A 199 -7.01 -15.53 7.65
C ASN A 199 -5.60 -16.08 7.43
N LYS A 200 -5.45 -17.40 7.37
CA LYS A 200 -4.15 -18.05 7.14
C LYS A 200 -3.53 -17.63 5.79
N ALA A 201 -4.35 -17.53 4.75
CA ALA A 201 -3.91 -17.10 3.43
C ALA A 201 -3.50 -15.61 3.42
N VAL A 202 -4.25 -14.75 4.14
CA VAL A 202 -3.93 -13.33 4.31
C VAL A 202 -2.60 -13.15 5.03
N ASP A 203 -2.42 -13.82 6.18
CA ASP A 203 -1.22 -13.70 7.01
C ASP A 203 0.03 -14.26 6.32
N SER A 204 -0.16 -15.23 5.42
CA SER A 204 0.93 -15.84 4.65
C SER A 204 1.23 -15.15 3.33
N CYS A 205 0.41 -14.16 2.92
CA CYS A 205 0.61 -13.46 1.67
C CYS A 205 1.80 -12.49 1.78
N PRO A 206 2.88 -12.65 0.99
CA PRO A 206 4.05 -11.79 1.09
C PRO A 206 3.85 -10.39 0.53
N THR A 207 2.67 -10.11 -0.02
CA THR A 207 2.32 -8.81 -0.60
C THR A 207 0.93 -8.39 -0.13
N GLY A 208 0.48 -7.21 -0.55
CA GLY A 208 -0.90 -6.76 -0.30
C GLY A 208 -1.94 -7.37 -1.25
N ALA A 209 -1.63 -8.45 -1.96
CA ALA A 209 -2.58 -9.08 -2.89
C ALA A 209 -3.76 -9.72 -2.17
N LEU A 210 -3.50 -10.43 -1.07
CA LEU A 210 -4.52 -10.86 -0.13
C LEU A 210 -4.38 -10.02 1.14
N SER A 211 -5.44 -9.44 1.60
CA SER A 211 -5.47 -8.59 2.78
C SER A 211 -6.77 -8.78 3.57
N ALA A 212 -6.73 -8.55 4.89
CA ALA A 212 -7.93 -8.58 5.69
C ALA A 212 -8.86 -7.42 5.32
N ARG A 213 -10.18 -7.66 5.36
CA ARG A 213 -11.19 -6.65 5.04
C ARG A 213 -11.25 -5.52 6.05
N ASN A 214 -10.97 -5.80 7.32
CA ASN A 214 -11.16 -4.89 8.46
C ASN A 214 -9.83 -4.39 9.06
N LYS A 215 -8.80 -4.24 8.20
CA LYS A 215 -7.54 -3.59 8.63
C LYS A 215 -7.53 -2.14 8.26
#